data_f7224c80731da5cae501882611cea2de
#
_entry.id   f7224c80731da5cae501882611cea2de
#
_cell.length_a   1.000
_cell.length_b   1.000
_cell.length_c   1.000
_cell.angle_alpha   90.00
_cell.angle_beta   90.00
_cell.angle_gamma   90.00
#
_symmetry.space_group_name_H-M   'P 1'
#
loop_
_entity.id
_entity.type
_entity.pdbx_description
1 polymer ?
#
loop_
_entity_poly.entity_id
_entity_poly.type
_entity_poly.pdbx_seq_one_letter_code
_entity_poly.pdbx_strand_id
1 'polypeptide(L)'
;MELQQENKMGVMPVNKLLLSMSLPIMISMLVQALYNIVDSIFVAKISENALTAVSLAFPIQSLMIATATGTGVGVNAILSKSLGEKNFEKANKTAANGVFLAVLSYLLFVVVGIAATGPFYQSQTGDEEILGYGIQYLTIVCVASIGIFAQIIFERLL
;
A
#
# COMPACT_ATOMS: atom_id res chain seq x y z
N MET A 1 -29.42 -18.25 21.51
CA MET A 1 -30.18 -17.46 20.53
C MET A 1 -29.29 -16.29 20.18
N GLU A 2 -28.30 -16.50 19.28
CA GLU A 2 -27.41 -15.45 18.78
C GLU A 2 -28.24 -14.57 17.86
N LEU A 3 -28.45 -13.34 18.29
CA LEU A 3 -28.96 -12.28 17.43
C LEU A 3 -27.98 -12.11 16.25
N GLN A 4 -28.31 -12.66 15.10
CA GLN A 4 -27.64 -12.30 13.85
C GLN A 4 -27.81 -10.77 13.74
N GLN A 5 -26.74 -10.04 14.02
CA GLN A 5 -26.70 -8.63 13.70
C GLN A 5 -26.85 -8.56 12.16
N GLU A 6 -28.04 -8.13 11.73
CA GLU A 6 -28.30 -7.88 10.32
C GLU A 6 -27.20 -6.96 9.78
N ASN A 7 -26.52 -7.43 8.76
CA ASN A 7 -25.38 -6.71 8.18
C ASN A 7 -25.88 -5.31 7.71
N LYS A 8 -25.30 -4.26 8.27
CA LYS A 8 -25.66 -2.85 7.97
C LYS A 8 -25.73 -2.58 6.47
N MET A 9 -24.96 -3.32 5.67
CA MET A 9 -24.95 -3.20 4.20
C MET A 9 -26.26 -3.65 3.54
N GLY A 10 -27.03 -4.55 4.18
CA GLY A 10 -28.27 -5.07 3.61
C GLY A 10 -29.54 -4.30 4.00
N VAL A 11 -29.47 -3.48 5.07
CA VAL A 11 -30.68 -2.90 5.70
C VAL A 11 -30.69 -1.37 5.65
N MET A 12 -29.52 -0.73 5.51
CA MET A 12 -29.38 0.73 5.60
C MET A 12 -29.65 1.40 4.24
N PRO A 13 -30.37 2.56 4.20
CA PRO A 13 -30.51 3.34 2.97
C PRO A 13 -29.14 3.68 2.37
N VAL A 14 -28.98 3.51 1.05
CA VAL A 14 -27.71 3.62 0.32
C VAL A 14 -26.97 4.94 0.63
N ASN A 15 -27.67 6.07 0.65
CA ASN A 15 -27.06 7.37 0.92
C ASN A 15 -26.45 7.46 2.33
N LYS A 16 -27.15 6.93 3.33
CA LYS A 16 -26.68 6.92 4.73
C LYS A 16 -25.53 5.94 4.92
N LEU A 17 -25.59 4.81 4.24
CA LEU A 17 -24.52 3.82 4.22
C LEU A 17 -23.25 4.41 3.61
N LEU A 18 -23.35 5.04 2.44
CA LEU A 18 -22.22 5.69 1.77
C LEU A 18 -21.56 6.74 2.66
N LEU A 19 -22.32 7.64 3.25
CA LEU A 19 -21.78 8.67 4.17
C LEU A 19 -21.12 8.05 5.39
N SER A 20 -21.73 7.03 5.97
CA SER A 20 -21.20 6.35 7.17
C SER A 20 -19.89 5.61 6.91
N MET A 21 -19.68 5.09 5.68
CA MET A 21 -18.47 4.37 5.31
C MET A 21 -17.40 5.29 4.73
N SER A 22 -17.78 6.30 3.95
CA SER A 22 -16.81 7.19 3.30
C SER A 22 -16.20 8.21 4.25
N LEU A 23 -16.96 8.72 5.25
CA LEU A 23 -16.45 9.74 6.17
C LEU A 23 -15.22 9.29 6.97
N PRO A 24 -15.17 8.09 7.59
CA PRO A 24 -13.96 7.61 8.26
C PRO A 24 -12.79 7.44 7.31
N ILE A 25 -13.04 6.96 6.08
CA ILE A 25 -12.00 6.77 5.06
C ILE A 25 -11.42 8.12 4.63
N MET A 26 -12.27 9.13 4.41
CA MET A 26 -11.83 10.49 4.08
C MET A 26 -10.99 11.12 5.18
N ILE A 27 -11.37 10.94 6.44
CA ILE A 27 -10.60 11.43 7.60
C ILE A 27 -9.23 10.72 7.64
N SER A 28 -9.19 9.41 7.46
CA SER A 28 -7.94 8.65 7.42
C SER A 28 -7.02 9.11 6.29
N MET A 29 -7.56 9.36 5.09
CA MET A 29 -6.80 9.90 3.96
C MET A 29 -6.26 11.30 4.24
N LEU A 30 -7.05 12.15 4.92
CA LEU A 30 -6.61 13.49 5.32
C LEU A 30 -5.45 13.41 6.31
N VAL A 31 -5.55 12.55 7.34
CA VAL A 31 -4.48 12.33 8.31
C VAL A 31 -3.22 11.82 7.63
N GLN A 32 -3.36 10.89 6.68
CA GLN A 32 -2.22 10.38 5.90
C GLN A 32 -1.57 11.47 5.05
N ALA A 33 -2.36 12.35 4.42
CA ALA A 33 -1.83 13.48 3.66
C ALA A 33 -1.08 14.47 4.56
N LEU A 34 -1.62 14.78 5.74
CA LEU A 34 -0.95 15.62 6.72
C LEU A 34 0.37 15.00 7.20
N TYR A 35 0.38 13.69 7.45
CA TYR A 35 1.60 12.97 7.81
C TYR A 35 2.68 13.12 6.74
N ASN A 36 2.33 12.93 5.45
CA ASN A 36 3.27 13.10 4.35
C ASN A 36 3.83 14.53 4.25
N ILE A 37 3.00 15.55 4.51
CA ILE A 37 3.45 16.95 4.53
C ILE A 37 4.44 17.18 5.67
N VAL A 38 4.13 16.69 6.86
CA VAL A 38 5.00 16.82 8.03
C VAL A 38 6.33 16.12 7.79
N ASP A 39 6.31 14.89 7.26
CA ASP A 39 7.52 14.13 6.91
C ASP A 39 8.39 14.89 5.91
N SER A 40 7.79 15.44 4.85
CA SER A 40 8.51 16.26 3.86
C SER A 40 9.16 17.51 4.48
N ILE A 41 8.50 18.16 5.45
CA ILE A 41 9.07 19.32 6.16
C ILE A 41 10.29 18.91 7.00
N PHE A 42 10.25 17.75 7.66
CA PHE A 42 11.40 17.26 8.43
C PHE A 42 12.57 16.87 7.53
N VAL A 43 12.31 16.20 6.42
CA VAL A 43 13.35 15.84 5.43
C VAL A 43 13.98 17.10 4.83
N ALA A 44 13.17 18.11 4.48
CA ALA A 44 13.66 19.37 3.93
C ALA A 44 14.59 20.14 4.91
N LYS A 45 14.43 19.93 6.22
CA LYS A 45 15.32 20.52 7.23
C LYS A 45 16.71 19.86 7.29
N ILE A 46 16.87 18.66 6.76
CA ILE A 46 18.16 17.96 6.71
C ILE A 46 19.00 18.59 5.60
N SER A 47 18.52 18.57 4.37
CA SER A 47 19.10 19.29 3.22
C SER A 47 18.11 19.32 2.05
N GLU A 48 18.27 20.26 1.12
CA GLU A 48 17.50 20.29 -0.14
C GLU A 48 17.79 19.06 -0.99
N ASN A 49 19.01 18.54 -0.96
CA ASN A 49 19.42 17.35 -1.67
C ASN A 49 18.73 16.08 -1.13
N ALA A 50 18.53 15.99 0.21
CA ALA A 50 17.77 14.91 0.82
C ALA A 50 16.30 14.92 0.37
N LEU A 51 15.66 16.10 0.34
CA LEU A 51 14.28 16.23 -0.16
C LEU A 51 14.17 15.86 -1.64
N THR A 52 15.14 16.27 -2.46
CA THR A 52 15.20 15.91 -3.89
C THR A 52 15.34 14.39 -4.04
N ALA A 53 16.22 13.75 -3.27
CA ALA A 53 16.41 12.30 -3.29
C ALA A 53 15.13 11.53 -2.96
N VAL A 54 14.39 11.96 -1.92
CA VAL A 54 13.10 11.34 -1.55
C VAL A 54 12.04 11.56 -2.65
N SER A 55 12.01 12.76 -3.25
CA SER A 55 11.08 13.08 -4.32
C SER A 55 11.31 12.24 -5.58
N LEU A 56 12.56 11.95 -5.91
CA LEU A 56 12.93 11.07 -7.02
C LEU A 56 12.53 9.59 -6.77
N ALA A 57 12.41 9.17 -5.51
CA ALA A 57 11.94 7.83 -5.15
C ALA A 57 10.42 7.63 -5.36
N PHE A 58 9.65 8.72 -5.43
CA PHE A 58 8.18 8.68 -5.47
C PHE A 58 7.59 7.79 -6.57
N PRO A 59 8.09 7.76 -7.83
CA PRO A 59 7.57 6.87 -8.85
C PRO A 59 7.66 5.38 -8.48
N ILE A 60 8.77 4.97 -7.87
CA ILE A 60 8.97 3.58 -7.44
C ILE A 60 8.06 3.23 -6.27
N GLN A 61 7.93 4.12 -5.28
CA GLN A 61 6.99 3.96 -4.18
C GLN A 61 5.55 3.85 -4.67
N SER A 62 5.16 4.71 -5.62
CA SER A 62 3.82 4.67 -6.23
C SER A 62 3.57 3.35 -6.96
N LEU A 63 4.57 2.81 -7.65
CA LEU A 63 4.49 1.52 -8.32
C LEU A 63 4.30 0.37 -7.30
N MET A 64 5.03 0.40 -6.18
CA MET A 64 4.85 -0.57 -5.09
C MET A 64 3.43 -0.54 -4.52
N ILE A 65 2.94 0.66 -4.18
CA ILE A 65 1.60 0.85 -3.61
C ILE A 65 0.53 0.43 -4.63
N ALA A 66 0.70 0.80 -5.91
CA ALA A 66 -0.23 0.42 -6.97
C ALA A 66 -0.30 -1.10 -7.16
N THR A 67 0.84 -1.79 -7.12
CA THR A 67 0.90 -3.25 -7.23
C THR A 67 0.23 -3.93 -6.04
N ALA A 68 0.53 -3.48 -4.82
CA ALA A 68 -0.07 -4.02 -3.60
C ALA A 68 -1.59 -3.78 -3.57
N THR A 69 -2.03 -2.56 -3.90
CA THR A 69 -3.45 -2.19 -3.94
C THR A 69 -4.19 -2.94 -5.04
N GLY A 70 -3.63 -3.03 -6.25
CA GLY A 70 -4.24 -3.77 -7.36
C GLY A 70 -4.44 -5.24 -7.04
N THR A 71 -3.42 -5.89 -6.47
CA THR A 71 -3.51 -7.28 -5.99
C THR A 71 -4.56 -7.41 -4.89
N GLY A 72 -4.55 -6.52 -3.91
CA GLY A 72 -5.51 -6.53 -2.80
C GLY A 72 -6.95 -6.35 -3.26
N VAL A 73 -7.22 -5.43 -4.19
CA VAL A 73 -8.57 -5.21 -4.77
C VAL A 73 -9.03 -6.44 -5.53
N GLY A 74 -8.15 -7.07 -6.34
CA GLY A 74 -8.48 -8.29 -7.06
C GLY A 74 -8.85 -9.45 -6.12
N VAL A 75 -8.06 -9.63 -5.05
CA VAL A 75 -8.34 -10.65 -4.03
C VAL A 75 -9.65 -10.37 -3.31
N ASN A 76 -9.90 -9.13 -2.90
CA ASN A 76 -11.13 -8.73 -2.23
C ASN A 76 -12.37 -8.98 -3.11
N ALA A 77 -12.32 -8.68 -4.40
CA ALA A 77 -13.43 -8.90 -5.32
C ALA A 77 -13.81 -10.39 -5.42
N ILE A 78 -12.81 -11.29 -5.54
CA ILE A 78 -13.06 -12.74 -5.61
C ILE A 78 -13.51 -13.27 -4.24
N LEU A 79 -12.93 -12.78 -3.16
CA LEU A 79 -13.27 -13.16 -1.78
C LEU A 79 -14.73 -12.81 -1.48
N SER A 80 -15.11 -11.55 -1.70
CA SER A 80 -16.47 -11.05 -1.47
C SER A 80 -17.53 -11.83 -2.29
N LYS A 81 -17.21 -12.11 -3.56
CA LYS A 81 -18.06 -12.94 -4.42
C LYS A 81 -18.22 -14.35 -3.85
N SER A 82 -17.12 -15.00 -3.46
CA SER A 82 -17.14 -16.38 -2.93
C SER A 82 -17.88 -16.47 -1.61
N LEU A 83 -17.78 -15.45 -0.74
CA LEU A 83 -18.55 -15.36 0.49
C LEU A 83 -20.05 -15.15 0.21
N GLY A 84 -20.39 -14.30 -0.74
CA GLY A 84 -21.79 -14.11 -1.19
C GLY A 84 -22.42 -15.38 -1.74
N GLU A 85 -21.66 -16.18 -2.48
CA GLU A 85 -22.05 -17.50 -2.97
C GLU A 85 -22.03 -18.60 -1.89
N LYS A 86 -21.65 -18.28 -0.65
CA LYS A 86 -21.43 -19.21 0.48
C LYS A 86 -20.43 -20.32 0.17
N ASN A 87 -19.51 -20.07 -0.77
CA ASN A 87 -18.44 -21.00 -1.12
C ASN A 87 -17.20 -20.74 -0.29
N PHE A 88 -17.20 -21.19 0.96
CA PHE A 88 -16.13 -20.97 1.93
C PHE A 88 -14.81 -21.63 1.52
N GLU A 89 -14.85 -22.75 0.79
CA GLU A 89 -13.64 -23.39 0.29
C GLU A 89 -12.90 -22.48 -0.69
N LYS A 90 -13.62 -21.91 -1.65
CA LYS A 90 -13.08 -20.96 -2.62
C LYS A 90 -12.62 -19.66 -1.93
N ALA A 91 -13.38 -19.18 -0.94
CA ALA A 91 -13.00 -18.00 -0.16
C ALA A 91 -11.65 -18.21 0.56
N ASN A 92 -11.47 -19.35 1.24
CA ASN A 92 -10.21 -19.68 1.92
C ASN A 92 -9.03 -19.83 0.96
N LYS A 93 -9.23 -20.46 -0.20
CA LYS A 93 -8.20 -20.57 -1.24
C LYS A 93 -7.82 -19.18 -1.80
N THR A 94 -8.81 -18.31 -1.99
CA THR A 94 -8.57 -16.93 -2.47
C THR A 94 -7.77 -16.13 -1.44
N ALA A 95 -8.10 -16.23 -0.16
CA ALA A 95 -7.36 -15.57 0.91
C ALA A 95 -5.90 -16.06 0.99
N ALA A 96 -5.69 -17.38 0.96
CA ALA A 96 -4.35 -17.96 0.97
C ALA A 96 -3.52 -17.55 -0.25
N ASN A 97 -4.11 -17.55 -1.44
CA ASN A 97 -3.45 -17.09 -2.66
C ASN A 97 -3.15 -15.58 -2.61
N GLY A 98 -4.03 -14.79 -1.99
CA GLY A 98 -3.80 -13.35 -1.78
C GLY A 98 -2.56 -13.08 -0.93
N VAL A 99 -2.41 -13.79 0.19
CA VAL A 99 -1.22 -13.69 1.03
C VAL A 99 0.03 -14.15 0.28
N PHE A 100 -0.06 -15.25 -0.46
CA PHE A 100 1.05 -15.75 -1.28
C PHE A 100 1.48 -14.73 -2.33
N LEU A 101 0.53 -14.11 -3.05
CA LEU A 101 0.82 -13.07 -4.03
C LEU A 101 1.44 -11.81 -3.40
N ALA A 102 1.00 -11.43 -2.19
CA ALA A 102 1.60 -10.31 -1.47
C ALA A 102 3.06 -10.59 -1.12
N VAL A 103 3.38 -11.79 -0.62
CA VAL A 103 4.76 -12.21 -0.33
C VAL A 103 5.60 -12.26 -1.60
N LEU A 104 5.08 -12.81 -2.68
CA LEU A 104 5.77 -12.87 -3.97
C LEU A 104 6.07 -11.48 -4.52
N SER A 105 5.08 -10.57 -4.47
CA SER A 105 5.26 -9.17 -4.88
C SER A 105 6.30 -8.46 -4.02
N TYR A 106 6.26 -8.66 -2.70
CA TYR A 106 7.27 -8.13 -1.79
C TYR A 106 8.69 -8.58 -2.18
N LEU A 107 8.89 -9.89 -2.36
CA LEU A 107 10.19 -10.44 -2.75
C LEU A 107 10.68 -9.88 -4.09
N LEU A 108 9.78 -9.73 -5.05
CA LEU A 108 10.09 -9.10 -6.35
C LEU A 108 10.60 -7.67 -6.14
N PHE A 109 9.90 -6.85 -5.35
CA PHE A 109 10.29 -5.47 -5.10
C PHE A 109 11.57 -5.34 -4.28
N VAL A 110 11.86 -6.28 -3.38
CA VAL A 110 13.14 -6.32 -2.67
C VAL A 110 14.29 -6.58 -3.66
N VAL A 111 14.17 -7.62 -4.49
CA VAL A 111 15.20 -7.98 -5.45
C VAL A 111 15.43 -6.88 -6.49
N VAL A 112 14.34 -6.40 -7.10
CA VAL A 112 14.41 -5.31 -8.09
C VAL A 112 14.88 -4.02 -7.43
N GLY A 113 14.41 -3.71 -6.23
CA GLY A 113 14.81 -2.53 -5.47
C GLY A 113 16.31 -2.51 -5.21
N ILE A 114 16.89 -3.59 -4.70
CA ILE A 114 18.33 -3.66 -4.44
C ILE A 114 19.12 -3.57 -5.75
N ALA A 115 18.69 -4.25 -6.81
CA ALA A 115 19.42 -4.30 -8.08
C ALA A 115 19.29 -3.01 -8.90
N ALA A 116 18.09 -2.39 -8.91
CA ALA A 116 17.76 -1.27 -9.79
C ALA A 116 17.94 0.12 -9.15
N THR A 117 18.02 0.21 -7.82
CA THR A 117 18.12 1.51 -7.12
C THR A 117 19.35 2.32 -7.57
N GLY A 118 20.52 1.69 -7.67
CA GLY A 118 21.74 2.35 -8.13
C GLY A 118 21.62 2.90 -9.56
N PRO A 119 21.37 2.06 -10.58
CA PRO A 119 21.17 2.49 -11.96
C PRO A 119 20.04 3.52 -12.12
N PHE A 120 18.95 3.38 -11.35
CA PHE A 120 17.83 4.32 -11.38
C PHE A 120 18.28 5.73 -10.98
N TYR A 121 18.92 5.89 -9.81
CA TYR A 121 19.38 7.21 -9.38
C TYR A 121 20.48 7.79 -10.26
N GLN A 122 21.40 6.96 -10.77
CA GLN A 122 22.42 7.40 -11.73
C GLN A 122 21.83 7.94 -13.03
N SER A 123 20.67 7.47 -13.45
CA SER A 123 19.96 7.99 -14.61
C SER A 123 19.20 9.29 -14.35
N GLN A 124 18.90 9.61 -13.09
CA GLN A 124 18.10 10.75 -12.69
C GLN A 124 18.96 11.97 -12.30
N THR A 125 20.14 11.74 -11.74
CA THR A 125 21.01 12.82 -11.24
C THR A 125 22.47 12.48 -11.39
N GLY A 126 23.29 13.51 -11.62
CA GLY A 126 24.76 13.42 -11.57
C GLY A 126 25.35 13.90 -10.23
N ASP A 127 24.51 14.31 -9.28
CA ASP A 127 24.94 14.79 -7.97
C ASP A 127 25.19 13.62 -7.02
N GLU A 128 26.41 13.47 -6.55
CA GLU A 128 26.83 12.35 -5.69
C GLU A 128 26.13 12.36 -4.32
N GLU A 129 25.76 13.53 -3.80
CA GLU A 129 25.08 13.64 -2.52
C GLU A 129 23.62 13.15 -2.63
N ILE A 130 22.90 13.59 -3.67
CA ILE A 130 21.53 13.14 -3.96
C ILE A 130 21.53 11.63 -4.24
N LEU A 131 22.51 11.15 -4.97
CA LEU A 131 22.68 9.73 -5.28
C LEU A 131 22.88 8.90 -4.01
N GLY A 132 23.75 9.36 -3.09
CA GLY A 132 23.99 8.70 -1.81
C GLY A 132 22.73 8.60 -0.94
N TYR A 133 22.03 9.71 -0.72
CA TYR A 133 20.78 9.74 0.04
C TYR A 133 19.69 8.89 -0.63
N GLY A 134 19.56 8.99 -1.95
CA GLY A 134 18.53 8.28 -2.72
C GLY A 134 18.69 6.77 -2.68
N ILE A 135 19.91 6.27 -2.87
CA ILE A 135 20.20 4.82 -2.82
C ILE A 135 19.90 4.27 -1.43
N GLN A 136 20.36 4.94 -0.37
CA GLN A 136 20.10 4.51 1.00
C GLN A 136 18.61 4.51 1.30
N TYR A 137 17.91 5.59 1.01
CA TYR A 137 16.49 5.75 1.25
C TYR A 137 15.67 4.68 0.53
N LEU A 138 15.83 4.56 -0.79
CA LEU A 138 15.02 3.65 -1.59
C LEU A 138 15.30 2.18 -1.27
N THR A 139 16.56 1.83 -0.95
CA THR A 139 16.91 0.48 -0.51
C THR A 139 16.18 0.13 0.80
N ILE A 140 16.21 1.03 1.78
CA ILE A 140 15.51 0.84 3.06
C ILE A 140 13.99 0.71 2.81
N VAL A 141 13.41 1.58 2.00
CA VAL A 141 11.97 1.55 1.65
C VAL A 141 11.60 0.22 0.98
N CYS A 142 12.40 -0.28 0.03
CA CYS A 142 12.13 -1.55 -0.63
C CYS A 142 12.24 -2.74 0.34
N VAL A 143 13.24 -2.76 1.21
CA VAL A 143 13.41 -3.84 2.20
C VAL A 143 12.32 -3.79 3.26
N ALA A 144 11.94 -2.59 3.73
CA ALA A 144 10.89 -2.40 4.73
C ALA A 144 9.47 -2.49 4.15
N SER A 145 9.32 -2.62 2.83
CA SER A 145 8.00 -2.65 2.16
C SER A 145 7.12 -3.85 2.54
N ILE A 146 7.67 -4.86 3.24
CA ILE A 146 6.88 -5.97 3.79
C ILE A 146 5.69 -5.46 4.62
N GLY A 147 5.87 -4.38 5.37
CA GLY A 147 4.79 -3.74 6.16
C GLY A 147 3.66 -3.24 5.26
N ILE A 148 3.98 -2.60 4.15
CA ILE A 148 3.00 -2.07 3.18
C ILE A 148 2.21 -3.22 2.53
N PHE A 149 2.90 -4.25 2.03
CA PHE A 149 2.25 -5.40 1.40
C PHE A 149 1.38 -6.19 2.40
N ALA A 150 1.88 -6.40 3.63
CA ALA A 150 1.11 -7.05 4.68
C ALA A 150 -0.12 -6.23 5.09
N GLN A 151 0.05 -4.93 5.33
CA GLN A 151 -1.05 -4.04 5.70
C GLN A 151 -2.15 -4.08 4.64
N ILE A 152 -1.81 -3.85 3.37
CA ILE A 152 -2.79 -3.77 2.29
C ILE A 152 -3.54 -5.10 2.12
N ILE A 153 -2.82 -6.24 2.12
CA ILE A 153 -3.51 -7.53 1.92
C ILE A 153 -4.42 -7.88 3.11
N PHE A 154 -3.96 -7.68 4.35
CA PHE A 154 -4.79 -7.97 5.51
C PHE A 154 -5.99 -7.03 5.62
N GLU A 155 -5.83 -5.74 5.27
CA GLU A 155 -6.95 -4.80 5.20
C GLU A 155 -8.03 -5.26 4.20
N ARG A 156 -7.64 -5.92 3.12
CA ARG A 156 -8.57 -6.43 2.09
C ARG A 156 -9.16 -7.80 2.42
N LEU A 157 -8.59 -8.52 3.36
CA LEU A 157 -9.11 -9.81 3.84
C LEU A 157 -10.08 -9.67 5.02
N LEU A 158 -10.07 -8.52 5.72
CA LEU A 158 -10.97 -8.20 6.82
C LEU A 158 -12.30 -7.62 6.31
#